data_98586bae07a4d3a07077cd9bf056b861
#
_entry.id   98586bae07a4d3a07077cd9bf056b861
#
_cell.length_a   1.000
_cell.length_b   1.000
_cell.length_c   1.000
_cell.angle_alpha   90.00
_cell.angle_beta   90.00
_cell.angle_gamma   90.00
#
_symmetry.space_group_name_H-M   'P 1'
#
loop_
_entity.id
_entity.type
_entity.pdbx_description
1 polymer ?
#
loop_
_entity_poly.entity_id
_entity_poly.type
_entity_poly.pdbx_seq_one_letter_code
_entity_poly.pdbx_strand_id
1 'polypeptide(L)'
;GTLICGDLNLVLDNFSKDTRTIKEGDVYIGIKGENFDGNLFFRDAFDKGAKACILDNVEIKDNLDEYKNKTIIKVDDSLKCLEALAKYKRSLYNIPVIAVTGSVGKTSTKDMIASVLQTKYRVLKTEGNNNNNIGLPFTILRLKDEEIMVLEMGMNNPGEISLLTDIAKPTIGVITNVGTAHIGNLGSRENIMKAKLEIVKGLSGPLIINNDNDLLNSNIDYIKSLNKVITIGINNNSDYMAKGISDDLTKFKINGNDIECNIGNTAFIYNSLASYVIGDLCKVDIDNIKNGIKNFKLTGNRLEYKKTSDGVIIIDDTYNASLDSIKSSLEILRKENAKRRIAVIGDVLETGEYNKEIHREIGKELLSSNL
;
A
#
# COMPACT_ATOMS: atom_id res chain seq x y z
N GLY A 1 23.64 -3.66 18.59
CA GLY A 1 23.31 -4.93 19.22
C GLY A 1 24.57 -5.69 19.64
N THR A 2 24.40 -6.70 20.45
CA THR A 2 25.46 -7.55 21.01
C THR A 2 25.32 -8.97 20.49
N LEU A 3 26.40 -9.56 19.96
CA LEU A 3 26.43 -10.98 19.65
C LEU A 3 26.43 -11.79 20.95
N ILE A 4 25.43 -12.63 21.11
CA ILE A 4 25.34 -13.54 22.28
C ILE A 4 26.07 -14.84 21.98
N CYS A 5 25.88 -15.43 20.84
CA CYS A 5 26.60 -16.60 20.34
C CYS A 5 26.60 -16.62 18.80
N GLY A 6 27.47 -17.45 18.20
CA GLY A 6 27.54 -17.67 16.76
C GLY A 6 28.65 -16.89 16.07
N ASP A 7 28.48 -16.63 14.75
CA ASP A 7 29.49 -16.07 13.86
C ASP A 7 29.17 -14.62 13.48
N LEU A 8 30.10 -13.70 13.73
CA LEU A 8 30.03 -12.28 13.33
C LEU A 8 30.15 -12.08 11.80
N ASN A 9 30.75 -13.03 11.08
CA ASN A 9 30.94 -12.96 9.65
C ASN A 9 29.75 -13.56 8.85
N LEU A 10 28.69 -13.98 9.56
CA LEU A 10 27.52 -14.54 8.91
C LEU A 10 26.80 -13.50 8.06
N VAL A 11 26.63 -13.81 6.77
CA VAL A 11 25.84 -12.96 5.88
C VAL A 11 24.37 -13.12 6.18
N LEU A 12 23.70 -12.00 6.50
CA LEU A 12 22.27 -11.94 6.80
C LEU A 12 21.54 -11.34 5.61
N ASP A 13 20.76 -12.14 4.87
CA ASP A 13 20.20 -11.77 3.57
C ASP A 13 18.67 -11.92 3.44
N ASN A 14 18.06 -12.92 4.06
CA ASN A 14 16.62 -13.13 4.05
C ASN A 14 16.07 -13.02 5.48
N PHE A 15 15.05 -12.20 5.66
CA PHE A 15 14.50 -11.89 6.97
C PHE A 15 13.03 -12.32 7.08
N SER A 16 12.66 -12.90 8.22
CA SER A 16 11.28 -13.29 8.55
C SER A 16 10.93 -12.90 10.00
N LYS A 17 9.66 -12.58 10.21
CA LYS A 17 9.06 -12.40 11.54
C LYS A 17 8.09 -13.52 11.91
N ASP A 18 7.88 -14.48 11.02
CA ASP A 18 6.84 -15.51 11.15
C ASP A 18 7.47 -16.89 11.03
N THR A 19 7.53 -17.61 12.13
CA THR A 19 8.12 -18.97 12.19
C THR A 19 7.39 -19.98 11.30
N ARG A 20 6.14 -19.71 10.90
CA ARG A 20 5.37 -20.58 9.99
C ARG A 20 5.89 -20.53 8.55
N THR A 21 6.58 -19.46 8.17
CA THR A 21 7.08 -19.21 6.82
C THR A 21 8.60 -19.22 6.71
N ILE A 22 9.31 -19.48 7.81
CA ILE A 22 10.78 -19.57 7.84
C ILE A 22 11.26 -20.67 6.88
N LYS A 23 12.33 -20.36 6.18
CA LYS A 23 13.08 -21.27 5.31
C LYS A 23 14.48 -21.46 5.84
N GLU A 24 15.12 -22.54 5.37
CA GLU A 24 16.54 -22.80 5.69
C GLU A 24 17.41 -21.59 5.32
N GLY A 25 18.21 -21.13 6.27
CA GLY A 25 19.12 -19.99 6.11
C GLY A 25 18.48 -18.61 6.33
N ASP A 26 17.20 -18.50 6.68
CA ASP A 26 16.57 -17.22 7.02
C ASP A 26 17.10 -16.65 8.35
N VAL A 27 16.88 -15.36 8.52
CA VAL A 27 17.11 -14.61 9.78
C VAL A 27 15.74 -14.31 10.41
N TYR A 28 15.51 -14.81 11.60
CA TYR A 28 14.32 -14.49 12.35
C TYR A 28 14.49 -13.19 13.15
N ILE A 29 13.50 -12.29 13.09
CA ILE A 29 13.44 -11.10 13.94
C ILE A 29 12.24 -11.26 14.88
N GLY A 30 12.52 -11.41 16.17
CA GLY A 30 11.50 -11.51 17.21
C GLY A 30 10.95 -10.13 17.54
N ILE A 31 9.73 -9.84 17.09
CA ILE A 31 9.06 -8.54 17.31
C ILE A 31 7.99 -8.74 18.39
N LYS A 32 8.01 -7.89 19.41
CA LYS A 32 6.97 -7.83 20.41
C LYS A 32 5.74 -7.09 19.86
N GLY A 33 4.59 -7.76 19.83
CA GLY A 33 3.29 -7.20 19.52
C GLY A 33 2.48 -6.90 20.79
N GLU A 34 1.26 -6.38 20.60
CA GLU A 34 0.37 -6.07 21.73
C GLU A 34 -0.10 -7.33 22.47
N ASN A 35 -0.36 -8.41 21.75
CA ASN A 35 -0.98 -9.63 22.28
C ASN A 35 -0.01 -10.82 22.39
N PHE A 36 1.22 -10.71 21.87
CA PHE A 36 2.20 -11.78 21.92
C PHE A 36 3.63 -11.22 21.83
N ASP A 37 4.61 -11.99 22.33
CA ASP A 37 6.01 -11.65 22.23
C ASP A 37 6.70 -12.60 21.23
N GLY A 38 7.11 -12.04 20.08
CA GLY A 38 7.80 -12.78 19.03
C GLY A 38 9.15 -13.34 19.48
N ASN A 39 9.78 -12.73 20.48
CA ASN A 39 11.06 -13.21 21.03
C ASN A 39 10.98 -14.63 21.57
N LEU A 40 9.82 -15.05 22.07
CA LEU A 40 9.62 -16.40 22.64
C LEU A 40 9.69 -17.53 21.60
N PHE A 41 9.57 -17.20 20.31
CA PHE A 41 9.54 -18.18 19.22
C PHE A 41 10.90 -18.42 18.54
N PHE A 42 11.99 -17.92 19.11
CA PHE A 42 13.31 -18.06 18.49
C PHE A 42 13.77 -19.53 18.37
N ARG A 43 13.37 -20.40 19.31
CA ARG A 43 13.65 -21.85 19.25
C ARG A 43 12.94 -22.47 18.06
N ASP A 44 11.65 -22.22 17.91
CA ASP A 44 10.88 -22.67 16.76
C ASP A 44 11.48 -22.18 15.43
N ALA A 45 12.02 -20.97 15.42
CA ALA A 45 12.68 -20.43 14.24
C ALA A 45 13.93 -21.24 13.89
N PHE A 46 14.76 -21.58 14.87
CA PHE A 46 15.94 -22.42 14.67
C PHE A 46 15.59 -23.84 14.24
N ASP A 47 14.57 -24.45 14.85
CA ASP A 47 14.10 -25.80 14.50
C ASP A 47 13.61 -25.87 13.06
N LYS A 48 13.11 -24.74 12.51
CA LYS A 48 12.65 -24.60 11.12
C LYS A 48 13.72 -24.11 10.15
N GLY A 49 14.97 -24.02 10.57
CA GLY A 49 16.10 -23.76 9.69
C GLY A 49 16.62 -22.32 9.71
N ALA A 50 16.15 -21.44 10.61
CA ALA A 50 16.78 -20.13 10.76
C ALA A 50 18.27 -20.27 11.08
N LYS A 51 19.11 -19.45 10.41
CA LYS A 51 20.56 -19.41 10.68
C LYS A 51 20.90 -18.41 11.79
N ALA A 52 20.06 -17.39 11.99
CA ALA A 52 20.23 -16.36 12.98
C ALA A 52 18.90 -15.86 13.54
N CYS A 53 18.93 -15.38 14.79
CA CYS A 53 17.82 -14.67 15.43
C CYS A 53 18.27 -13.30 15.93
N ILE A 54 17.45 -12.26 15.70
CA ILE A 54 17.60 -10.91 16.25
C ILE A 54 16.48 -10.73 17.27
N LEU A 55 16.83 -10.45 18.53
CA LEU A 55 15.92 -10.49 19.66
C LEU A 55 16.20 -9.32 20.62
N ASP A 56 15.16 -8.73 21.22
CA ASP A 56 15.31 -7.68 22.23
C ASP A 56 15.02 -8.17 23.65
N ASN A 57 14.21 -9.20 23.80
CA ASN A 57 13.85 -9.79 25.09
C ASN A 57 14.24 -11.27 25.13
N VAL A 58 15.52 -11.55 25.37
CA VAL A 58 16.03 -12.90 25.53
C VAL A 58 16.77 -13.00 26.86
N GLU A 59 16.25 -13.80 27.77
CA GLU A 59 16.96 -14.38 28.88
C GLU A 59 17.44 -15.77 28.47
N ILE A 60 18.66 -15.86 27.96
CA ILE A 60 19.29 -17.16 27.72
C ILE A 60 19.88 -17.57 29.07
N LYS A 61 19.05 -18.21 29.90
CA LYS A 61 19.46 -18.66 31.25
C LYS A 61 20.24 -19.96 31.24
N ASP A 62 20.08 -20.80 30.22
CA ASP A 62 20.59 -22.16 30.20
C ASP A 62 21.23 -22.55 28.87
N ASN A 63 22.46 -23.07 28.96
CA ASN A 63 23.14 -23.86 27.93
C ASN A 63 23.30 -23.23 26.55
N LEU A 64 24.13 -22.18 26.44
CA LEU A 64 24.61 -21.64 25.16
C LEU A 64 25.20 -22.71 24.22
N ASP A 65 25.57 -23.87 24.76
CA ASP A 65 26.10 -25.01 24.01
C ASP A 65 25.10 -25.59 23.02
N GLU A 66 23.80 -25.49 23.29
CA GLU A 66 22.72 -25.88 22.39
C GLU A 66 22.69 -25.02 21.09
N TYR A 67 23.19 -23.78 21.15
CA TYR A 67 23.17 -22.82 20.07
C TYR A 67 24.53 -22.51 19.44
N LYS A 68 25.57 -23.35 19.70
CA LYS A 68 26.95 -23.12 19.21
C LYS A 68 27.05 -22.88 17.70
N ASN A 69 26.18 -23.52 16.91
CA ASN A 69 26.13 -23.40 15.44
C ASN A 69 25.05 -22.43 14.96
N LYS A 70 24.44 -21.65 15.86
CA LYS A 70 23.38 -20.66 15.57
C LYS A 70 23.85 -19.29 16.01
N THR A 71 23.40 -18.27 15.32
CA THR A 71 23.75 -16.88 15.64
C THR A 71 22.60 -16.19 16.35
N ILE A 72 22.85 -15.65 17.52
CA ILE A 72 21.87 -14.85 18.29
C ILE A 72 22.45 -13.45 18.49
N ILE A 73 21.72 -12.44 18.04
CA ILE A 73 22.04 -11.03 18.19
C ILE A 73 20.99 -10.40 19.10
N LYS A 74 21.43 -9.92 20.26
CA LYS A 74 20.59 -9.14 21.17
C LYS A 74 20.65 -7.68 20.79
N VAL A 75 19.48 -7.04 20.68
CA VAL A 75 19.31 -5.61 20.42
C VAL A 75 18.51 -4.98 21.55
N ASP A 76 18.49 -3.66 21.65
CA ASP A 76 17.70 -2.95 22.65
C ASP A 76 16.21 -2.90 22.29
N ASP A 77 15.92 -2.92 20.97
CA ASP A 77 14.58 -2.83 20.40
C ASP A 77 14.59 -3.46 18.99
N SER A 78 13.88 -4.57 18.83
CA SER A 78 13.83 -5.32 17.58
C SER A 78 13.16 -4.52 16.45
N LEU A 79 12.18 -3.68 16.77
CA LEU A 79 11.50 -2.85 15.77
C LEU A 79 12.42 -1.74 15.24
N LYS A 80 13.14 -1.04 16.12
CA LYS A 80 14.16 -0.06 15.71
C LYS A 80 15.30 -0.71 14.94
N CYS A 81 15.70 -1.92 15.33
CA CYS A 81 16.69 -2.69 14.58
C CYS A 81 16.19 -3.01 13.16
N LEU A 82 14.94 -3.45 13.01
CA LEU A 82 14.31 -3.70 11.70
C LEU A 82 14.28 -2.46 10.84
N GLU A 83 13.89 -1.31 11.40
CA GLU A 83 13.91 -0.01 10.71
C GLU A 83 15.33 0.37 10.25
N ALA A 84 16.32 0.21 11.11
CA ALA A 84 17.72 0.49 10.78
C ALA A 84 18.26 -0.43 9.68
N LEU A 85 17.94 -1.72 9.73
CA LEU A 85 18.30 -2.68 8.68
C LEU A 85 17.67 -2.31 7.33
N ALA A 86 16.39 -1.92 7.33
CA ALA A 86 15.70 -1.51 6.11
C ALA A 86 16.28 -0.20 5.54
N LYS A 87 16.57 0.80 6.38
CA LYS A 87 17.26 2.03 5.97
C LYS A 87 18.65 1.75 5.37
N TYR A 88 19.41 0.88 6.03
CA TYR A 88 20.72 0.44 5.52
C TYR A 88 20.57 -0.27 4.17
N LYS A 89 19.68 -1.26 4.08
CA LYS A 89 19.41 -1.95 2.81
C LYS A 89 19.02 -0.98 1.71
N ARG A 90 18.10 -0.05 2.00
CA ARG A 90 17.66 1.01 1.06
C ARG A 90 18.81 1.87 0.57
N SER A 91 19.76 2.22 1.45
CA SER A 91 20.90 3.09 1.11
C SER A 91 21.90 2.46 0.15
N LEU A 92 21.90 1.13 0.03
CA LEU A 92 22.78 0.41 -0.90
C LEU A 92 22.34 0.48 -2.36
N TYR A 93 21.11 0.98 -2.63
CA TYR A 93 20.51 0.97 -3.96
C TYR A 93 20.12 2.38 -4.40
N ASN A 94 20.61 2.78 -5.58
CA ASN A 94 20.22 4.04 -6.21
C ASN A 94 19.14 3.79 -7.29
N ILE A 95 17.97 3.38 -6.86
CA ILE A 95 16.82 3.08 -7.73
C ILE A 95 15.64 3.99 -7.40
N PRO A 96 14.74 4.26 -8.36
CA PRO A 96 13.49 4.95 -8.10
C PRO A 96 12.61 4.19 -7.10
N VAL A 97 11.97 4.95 -6.21
CA VAL A 97 11.01 4.44 -5.22
C VAL A 97 9.73 5.25 -5.31
N ILE A 98 8.66 4.59 -5.68
CA ILE A 98 7.32 5.17 -5.74
C ILE A 98 6.60 4.86 -4.44
N ALA A 99 6.18 5.89 -3.69
CA ALA A 99 5.39 5.75 -2.48
C ALA A 99 3.92 6.11 -2.76
N VAL A 100 2.99 5.24 -2.37
CA VAL A 100 1.56 5.43 -2.59
C VAL A 100 0.83 5.45 -1.25
N THR A 101 0.17 6.56 -0.94
CA THR A 101 -0.74 6.69 0.20
C THR A 101 -2.11 7.21 -0.23
N GLY A 102 -3.06 7.25 0.68
CA GLY A 102 -4.42 7.74 0.46
C GLY A 102 -5.43 7.09 1.40
N SER A 103 -6.63 7.57 1.43
CA SER A 103 -7.70 6.96 2.21
C SER A 103 -8.17 5.66 1.57
N VAL A 104 -8.47 5.69 0.28
CA VAL A 104 -8.93 4.54 -0.53
C VAL A 104 -8.08 4.41 -1.79
N GLY A 105 -8.03 3.20 -2.37
CA GLY A 105 -7.39 2.93 -3.64
C GLY A 105 -5.87 2.74 -3.60
N LYS A 106 -5.21 2.83 -2.44
CA LYS A 106 -3.74 2.64 -2.32
C LYS A 106 -3.24 1.37 -2.99
N THR A 107 -3.81 0.23 -2.64
CA THR A 107 -3.39 -1.08 -3.14
C THR A 107 -3.62 -1.20 -4.65
N SER A 108 -4.83 -0.82 -5.13
CA SER A 108 -5.14 -0.90 -6.56
C SER A 108 -4.26 0.05 -7.39
N THR A 109 -3.99 1.26 -6.89
CA THR A 109 -3.07 2.21 -7.54
C THR A 109 -1.64 1.66 -7.57
N LYS A 110 -1.13 1.18 -6.42
CA LYS A 110 0.20 0.54 -6.32
C LYS A 110 0.33 -0.64 -7.29
N ASP A 111 -0.69 -1.51 -7.36
CA ASP A 111 -0.64 -2.69 -8.23
C ASP A 111 -0.74 -2.32 -9.72
N MET A 112 -1.52 -1.30 -10.08
CA MET A 112 -1.59 -0.81 -11.47
C MET A 112 -0.29 -0.10 -11.87
N ILE A 113 0.32 0.72 -10.99
CA ILE A 113 1.65 1.30 -11.20
C ILE A 113 2.67 0.19 -11.42
N ALA A 114 2.67 -0.84 -10.57
CA ALA A 114 3.58 -1.97 -10.71
C ALA A 114 3.35 -2.72 -12.03
N SER A 115 2.09 -2.92 -12.45
CA SER A 115 1.75 -3.54 -13.75
C SER A 115 2.33 -2.76 -14.94
N VAL A 116 2.26 -1.43 -14.91
CA VAL A 116 2.87 -0.56 -15.93
C VAL A 116 4.39 -0.66 -15.90
N LEU A 117 5.00 -0.56 -14.74
CA LEU A 117 6.46 -0.58 -14.61
C LEU A 117 7.06 -1.95 -14.95
N GLN A 118 6.37 -3.05 -14.65
CA GLN A 118 6.79 -4.42 -14.97
C GLN A 118 6.88 -4.71 -16.46
N THR A 119 6.31 -3.87 -17.31
CA THR A 119 6.48 -3.98 -18.77
C THR A 119 7.91 -3.65 -19.22
N LYS A 120 8.70 -3.00 -18.35
CA LYS A 120 10.08 -2.56 -18.65
C LYS A 120 11.10 -2.91 -17.59
N TYR A 121 10.72 -2.97 -16.32
CA TYR A 121 11.62 -3.08 -15.18
C TYR A 121 11.32 -4.29 -14.31
N ARG A 122 12.31 -4.78 -13.58
CA ARG A 122 12.11 -5.67 -12.43
C ARG A 122 11.63 -4.82 -11.27
N VAL A 123 10.44 -5.10 -10.75
CA VAL A 123 9.74 -4.28 -9.77
C VAL A 123 9.57 -5.02 -8.46
N LEU A 124 10.09 -4.47 -7.38
CA LEU A 124 9.71 -4.85 -6.02
C LEU A 124 8.48 -4.04 -5.60
N LYS A 125 7.43 -4.71 -5.14
CA LYS A 125 6.24 -4.02 -4.61
C LYS A 125 5.81 -4.53 -3.26
N THR A 126 5.08 -3.70 -2.52
CA THR A 126 4.38 -4.13 -1.30
C THR A 126 3.40 -5.25 -1.63
N GLU A 127 3.48 -6.36 -0.91
CA GLU A 127 2.55 -7.48 -0.98
C GLU A 127 1.57 -7.47 0.19
N GLY A 128 0.32 -7.84 -0.09
CA GLY A 128 -0.75 -7.84 0.92
C GLY A 128 -0.91 -6.47 1.59
N ASN A 129 -0.95 -6.47 2.92
CA ASN A 129 -1.07 -5.29 3.77
C ASN A 129 0.26 -4.89 4.47
N ASN A 130 1.41 -5.25 3.88
CA ASN A 130 2.73 -4.92 4.43
C ASN A 130 3.09 -3.43 4.24
N ASN A 131 2.20 -2.52 4.65
CA ASN A 131 2.24 -1.08 4.39
C ASN A 131 2.46 -0.23 5.66
N ASN A 132 2.80 -0.85 6.79
CA ASN A 132 3.05 -0.22 8.08
C ASN A 132 4.54 -0.29 8.48
N ASN A 133 4.86 0.18 9.68
CA ASN A 133 6.22 0.22 10.26
C ASN A 133 6.91 -1.14 10.46
N ILE A 134 6.19 -2.23 10.27
CA ILE A 134 6.76 -3.59 10.25
C ILE A 134 6.83 -4.10 8.81
N GLY A 135 5.74 -4.03 8.07
CA GLY A 135 5.62 -4.64 6.75
C GLY A 135 6.46 -3.97 5.67
N LEU A 136 6.52 -2.63 5.68
CA LEU A 136 7.32 -1.88 4.70
C LEU A 136 8.84 -2.16 4.87
N PRO A 137 9.43 -2.17 6.08
CA PRO A 137 10.80 -2.60 6.28
C PRO A 137 11.09 -4.01 5.73
N PHE A 138 10.24 -5.00 6.05
CA PHE A 138 10.40 -6.35 5.49
C PHE A 138 10.30 -6.37 3.96
N THR A 139 9.46 -5.53 3.36
CA THR A 139 9.41 -5.40 1.90
C THR A 139 10.73 -4.89 1.36
N ILE A 140 11.32 -3.85 1.96
CA ILE A 140 12.61 -3.29 1.53
C ILE A 140 13.76 -4.29 1.71
N LEU A 141 13.77 -5.08 2.79
CA LEU A 141 14.80 -6.10 3.02
C LEU A 141 14.81 -7.21 1.96
N ARG A 142 13.73 -7.40 1.22
CA ARG A 142 13.64 -8.34 0.10
C ARG A 142 14.32 -7.85 -1.18
N LEU A 143 14.72 -6.58 -1.24
CA LEU A 143 15.35 -5.98 -2.43
C LEU A 143 16.65 -6.71 -2.79
N LYS A 144 16.80 -7.14 -4.05
CA LYS A 144 17.96 -7.85 -4.58
C LYS A 144 18.46 -7.21 -5.87
N ASP A 145 17.81 -7.50 -6.97
CA ASP A 145 18.18 -7.07 -8.32
C ASP A 145 17.05 -6.26 -9.00
N GLU A 146 16.04 -5.87 -8.21
CA GLU A 146 14.97 -5.04 -8.74
C GLU A 146 15.48 -3.62 -9.03
N GLU A 147 14.89 -3.04 -10.07
CA GLU A 147 15.29 -1.74 -10.63
C GLU A 147 14.40 -0.59 -10.17
N ILE A 148 13.22 -0.91 -9.63
CA ILE A 148 12.24 0.04 -9.10
C ILE A 148 11.50 -0.60 -7.91
N MET A 149 11.16 0.23 -6.92
CA MET A 149 10.23 -0.15 -5.85
C MET A 149 8.91 0.60 -5.93
N VAL A 150 7.79 -0.08 -5.66
CA VAL A 150 6.45 0.53 -5.50
C VAL A 150 5.92 0.17 -4.13
N LEU A 151 5.96 1.12 -3.22
CA LEU A 151 5.66 0.91 -1.81
C LEU A 151 4.32 1.55 -1.43
N GLU A 152 3.44 0.76 -0.84
CA GLU A 152 2.23 1.25 -0.21
C GLU A 152 2.54 1.74 1.20
N MET A 153 2.02 2.92 1.57
CA MET A 153 2.17 3.51 2.90
C MET A 153 0.79 3.72 3.53
N GLY A 154 0.47 2.87 4.50
CA GLY A 154 -0.72 2.96 5.34
C GLY A 154 -0.46 3.81 6.59
N MET A 155 -1.53 4.29 7.21
CA MET A 155 -1.47 4.97 8.50
C MET A 155 -2.78 4.84 9.26
N ASN A 156 -2.68 4.84 10.58
CA ASN A 156 -3.78 4.98 11.53
C ASN A 156 -3.63 6.25 12.37
N ASN A 157 -2.39 6.74 12.55
CA ASN A 157 -2.06 7.88 13.40
C ASN A 157 -1.13 8.88 12.68
N PRO A 158 -1.08 10.14 13.14
CA PRO A 158 -0.08 11.10 12.67
C PRO A 158 1.34 10.61 12.97
N GLY A 159 2.30 10.94 12.09
CA GLY A 159 3.71 10.57 12.21
C GLY A 159 4.07 9.24 11.53
N GLU A 160 3.11 8.36 11.28
CA GLU A 160 3.39 7.05 10.68
C GLU A 160 3.89 7.16 9.23
N ILE A 161 3.26 7.99 8.39
CA ILE A 161 3.75 8.24 7.01
C ILE A 161 5.14 8.88 7.03
N SER A 162 5.41 9.78 7.97
CA SER A 162 6.73 10.39 8.14
C SER A 162 7.82 9.34 8.42
N LEU A 163 7.52 8.36 9.30
CA LEU A 163 8.42 7.24 9.58
C LEU A 163 8.65 6.38 8.35
N LEU A 164 7.57 5.99 7.65
CA LEU A 164 7.66 5.14 6.47
C LEU A 164 8.47 5.80 5.34
N THR A 165 8.31 7.11 5.13
CA THR A 165 9.09 7.87 4.14
C THR A 165 10.54 8.04 4.54
N ASP A 166 10.82 8.17 5.84
CA ASP A 166 12.21 8.23 6.34
C ASP A 166 12.96 6.91 6.10
N ILE A 167 12.26 5.77 6.20
CA ILE A 167 12.81 4.46 5.89
C ILE A 167 12.99 4.27 4.37
N ALA A 168 11.96 4.57 3.58
CA ALA A 168 11.91 4.27 2.15
C ALA A 168 12.66 5.26 1.27
N LYS A 169 12.77 6.54 1.69
CA LYS A 169 13.34 7.66 0.90
C LYS A 169 12.78 7.66 -0.52
N PRO A 170 11.46 7.90 -0.69
CA PRO A 170 10.83 7.83 -2.00
C PRO A 170 11.32 8.93 -2.95
N THR A 171 11.35 8.60 -4.25
CA THR A 171 11.69 9.54 -5.33
C THR A 171 10.44 10.12 -5.99
N ILE A 172 9.29 9.45 -5.87
CA ILE A 172 8.00 9.93 -6.37
C ILE A 172 6.94 9.55 -5.34
N GLY A 173 6.08 10.52 -4.99
CA GLY A 173 4.96 10.32 -4.09
C GLY A 173 3.62 10.33 -4.82
N VAL A 174 2.64 9.57 -4.33
CA VAL A 174 1.26 9.59 -4.82
C VAL A 174 0.31 9.66 -3.64
N ILE A 175 -0.60 10.64 -3.64
CA ILE A 175 -1.76 10.68 -2.74
C ILE A 175 -3.02 10.45 -3.58
N THR A 176 -3.65 9.29 -3.41
CA THR A 176 -4.83 8.90 -4.21
C THR A 176 -6.04 9.77 -3.90
N ASN A 177 -6.33 9.97 -2.63
CA ASN A 177 -7.42 10.82 -2.13
C ASN A 177 -7.31 11.07 -0.62
N VAL A 178 -8.13 11.99 -0.13
CA VAL A 178 -8.39 12.26 1.29
C VAL A 178 -9.89 12.07 1.54
N GLY A 179 -10.27 10.92 2.06
CA GLY A 179 -11.62 10.53 2.45
C GLY A 179 -11.76 10.46 3.97
N THR A 180 -12.67 9.58 4.42
CA THR A 180 -13.04 9.42 5.84
C THR A 180 -12.39 8.23 6.53
N ALA A 181 -11.54 7.44 5.84
CA ALA A 181 -10.85 6.32 6.45
C ALA A 181 -9.98 6.78 7.63
N HIS A 182 -10.09 6.09 8.78
CA HIS A 182 -9.41 6.40 10.06
C HIS A 182 -9.81 7.74 10.68
N ILE A 183 -10.98 8.29 10.34
CA ILE A 183 -11.42 9.59 10.86
C ILE A 183 -11.61 9.58 12.39
N GLY A 184 -12.00 8.43 12.94
CA GLY A 184 -12.13 8.26 14.39
C GLY A 184 -10.82 8.48 15.16
N ASN A 185 -9.68 8.10 14.54
CA ASN A 185 -8.35 8.28 15.16
C ASN A 185 -7.78 9.68 14.95
N LEU A 186 -8.11 10.30 13.81
CA LEU A 186 -7.51 11.56 13.36
C LEU A 186 -8.41 12.79 13.62
N GLY A 187 -9.68 12.56 13.92
CA GLY A 187 -10.66 13.58 14.33
C GLY A 187 -11.25 14.42 13.19
N SER A 188 -10.55 14.61 12.06
CA SER A 188 -11.09 15.34 10.91
C SER A 188 -10.42 14.96 9.60
N ARG A 189 -11.07 15.27 8.45
CA ARG A 189 -10.49 15.07 7.12
C ARG A 189 -9.26 15.95 6.87
N GLU A 190 -9.20 17.14 7.46
CA GLU A 190 -8.04 18.03 7.40
C GLU A 190 -6.82 17.40 8.10
N ASN A 191 -7.03 16.75 9.24
CA ASN A 191 -5.97 16.01 9.92
C ASN A 191 -5.53 14.78 9.13
N ILE A 192 -6.46 14.07 8.47
CA ILE A 192 -6.14 12.98 7.54
C ILE A 192 -5.27 13.51 6.39
N MET A 193 -5.62 14.66 5.80
CA MET A 193 -4.81 15.30 4.76
C MET A 193 -3.41 15.63 5.28
N LYS A 194 -3.29 16.27 6.44
CA LYS A 194 -1.99 16.62 7.05
C LYS A 194 -1.12 15.39 7.27
N ALA A 195 -1.70 14.30 7.80
CA ALA A 195 -0.99 13.06 8.02
C ALA A 195 -0.52 12.40 6.70
N LYS A 196 -1.34 12.45 5.63
CA LYS A 196 -0.92 11.94 4.31
C LYS A 196 0.15 12.82 3.66
N LEU A 197 0.10 14.15 3.86
CA LEU A 197 1.12 15.09 3.40
C LEU A 197 2.47 14.90 4.10
N GLU A 198 2.56 14.15 5.19
CA GLU A 198 3.85 13.76 5.76
C GLU A 198 4.77 13.03 4.75
N ILE A 199 4.19 12.46 3.68
CA ILE A 199 4.95 11.83 2.59
C ILE A 199 6.01 12.77 2.00
N VAL A 200 5.78 14.08 2.00
CA VAL A 200 6.73 15.06 1.44
C VAL A 200 8.02 15.18 2.26
N LYS A 201 8.01 14.82 3.55
CA LYS A 201 9.19 14.95 4.43
C LYS A 201 10.38 14.09 3.97
N GLY A 202 10.14 12.95 3.35
CA GLY A 202 11.17 12.06 2.84
C GLY A 202 11.26 12.00 1.32
N LEU A 203 10.44 12.80 0.62
CA LEU A 203 10.29 12.76 -0.83
C LEU A 203 11.33 13.64 -1.52
N SER A 204 12.11 13.06 -2.45
CA SER A 204 13.13 13.77 -3.20
C SER A 204 12.69 14.31 -4.58
N GLY A 205 11.53 13.88 -5.07
CA GLY A 205 10.98 14.28 -6.38
C GLY A 205 9.50 14.70 -6.30
N PRO A 206 8.73 14.60 -7.38
CA PRO A 206 7.38 15.14 -7.43
C PRO A 206 6.37 14.35 -6.59
N LEU A 207 5.36 15.07 -6.11
CA LEU A 207 4.15 14.53 -5.51
C LEU A 207 3.00 14.56 -6.52
N ILE A 208 2.41 13.41 -6.81
CA ILE A 208 1.21 13.28 -7.66
C ILE A 208 -0.01 13.30 -6.76
N ILE A 209 -0.99 14.17 -7.07
CA ILE A 209 -2.24 14.29 -6.33
C ILE A 209 -3.46 14.28 -7.23
N ASN A 210 -4.56 13.75 -6.72
CA ASN A 210 -5.87 13.83 -7.36
C ASN A 210 -6.49 15.22 -7.13
N ASN A 211 -6.53 16.03 -8.18
CA ASN A 211 -7.06 17.40 -8.15
C ASN A 211 -8.61 17.46 -8.12
N ASP A 212 -9.28 16.35 -8.30
CA ASP A 212 -10.74 16.26 -8.14
C ASP A 212 -11.13 15.94 -6.68
N ASN A 213 -10.16 15.63 -5.81
CA ASN A 213 -10.41 15.52 -4.39
C ASN A 213 -10.53 16.93 -3.78
N ASP A 214 -11.66 17.21 -3.15
CA ASP A 214 -12.03 18.52 -2.63
C ASP A 214 -10.97 19.15 -1.71
N LEU A 215 -10.44 18.39 -0.73
CA LEU A 215 -9.44 18.88 0.18
C LEU A 215 -8.07 19.07 -0.46
N LEU A 216 -7.65 18.19 -1.35
CA LEU A 216 -6.39 18.35 -2.07
C LEU A 216 -6.45 19.55 -3.02
N ASN A 217 -7.57 19.75 -3.71
CA ASN A 217 -7.78 20.89 -4.60
C ASN A 217 -7.83 22.22 -3.85
N SER A 218 -8.64 22.31 -2.79
CA SER A 218 -8.78 23.55 -2.01
C SER A 218 -7.48 23.95 -1.27
N ASN A 219 -6.53 23.04 -1.09
CA ASN A 219 -5.24 23.28 -0.48
C ASN A 219 -4.06 23.20 -1.46
N ILE A 220 -4.32 23.29 -2.76
CA ILE A 220 -3.31 23.08 -3.82
C ILE A 220 -2.10 24.01 -3.68
N ASP A 221 -2.31 25.28 -3.36
CA ASP A 221 -1.22 26.25 -3.21
C ASP A 221 -0.33 25.94 -2.00
N TYR A 222 -0.95 25.53 -0.89
CA TYR A 222 -0.21 25.04 0.26
C TYR A 222 0.62 23.80 -0.10
N ILE A 223 0.03 22.81 -0.79
CA ILE A 223 0.73 21.58 -1.18
C ILE A 223 1.88 21.90 -2.14
N LYS A 224 1.69 22.79 -3.10
CA LYS A 224 2.74 23.28 -4.00
C LYS A 224 3.88 24.01 -3.28
N SER A 225 3.59 24.65 -2.15
CA SER A 225 4.65 25.26 -1.33
C SER A 225 5.54 24.24 -0.61
N LEU A 226 5.06 23.00 -0.43
CA LEU A 226 5.79 21.92 0.23
C LEU A 226 6.67 21.13 -0.74
N ASN A 227 6.23 20.95 -1.99
CA ASN A 227 6.91 20.09 -2.96
C ASN A 227 6.50 20.42 -4.40
N LYS A 228 7.27 19.94 -5.39
CA LYS A 228 6.85 19.91 -6.79
C LYS A 228 5.63 19.00 -6.94
N VAL A 229 4.51 19.55 -7.38
CA VAL A 229 3.23 18.82 -7.54
C VAL A 229 2.94 18.56 -9.01
N ILE A 230 2.44 17.36 -9.30
CA ILE A 230 1.81 16.98 -10.56
C ILE A 230 0.37 16.61 -10.25
N THR A 231 -0.58 17.25 -10.93
CA THR A 231 -2.00 17.04 -10.72
C THR A 231 -2.59 16.06 -11.73
N ILE A 232 -3.47 15.17 -11.27
CA ILE A 232 -4.30 14.31 -12.12
C ILE A 232 -5.77 14.62 -11.89
N GLY A 233 -6.60 14.54 -12.93
CA GLY A 233 -8.04 14.84 -12.80
C GLY A 233 -8.89 14.37 -13.98
N ILE A 234 -10.20 14.33 -13.72
CA ILE A 234 -11.25 14.10 -14.72
C ILE A 234 -12.02 15.41 -14.93
N ASN A 235 -12.36 16.10 -13.84
CA ASN A 235 -13.25 17.27 -13.82
C ASN A 235 -12.47 18.58 -13.72
N ASN A 236 -11.56 18.68 -12.78
CA ASN A 236 -10.77 19.90 -12.56
C ASN A 236 -9.55 19.94 -13.48
N ASN A 237 -9.24 21.15 -13.99
CA ASN A 237 -8.06 21.34 -14.84
C ASN A 237 -6.79 20.86 -14.13
N SER A 238 -6.09 19.94 -14.76
CA SER A 238 -4.96 19.21 -14.19
C SER A 238 -3.87 18.99 -15.24
N ASP A 239 -2.64 18.74 -14.78
CA ASP A 239 -1.49 18.47 -15.67
C ASP A 239 -1.74 17.24 -16.55
N TYR A 240 -2.40 16.21 -15.98
CA TYR A 240 -2.85 15.03 -16.71
C TYR A 240 -4.34 14.82 -16.49
N MET A 241 -5.10 14.81 -17.59
CA MET A 241 -6.56 14.67 -17.56
C MET A 241 -7.03 13.44 -18.34
N ALA A 242 -8.02 12.74 -17.80
CA ALA A 242 -8.80 11.79 -18.56
C ALA A 242 -9.95 12.51 -19.28
N LYS A 243 -10.06 12.32 -20.61
CA LYS A 243 -11.09 12.93 -21.46
C LYS A 243 -11.72 11.88 -22.38
N GLY A 244 -12.91 12.18 -22.92
CA GLY A 244 -13.59 11.27 -23.85
C GLY A 244 -13.89 9.91 -23.23
N ILE A 245 -14.35 9.93 -21.98
CA ILE A 245 -14.63 8.74 -21.20
C ILE A 245 -15.89 8.06 -21.76
N SER A 246 -15.80 6.74 -22.04
CA SER A 246 -16.92 5.91 -22.48
C SER A 246 -17.95 5.70 -21.37
N ASP A 247 -19.20 5.40 -21.73
CA ASP A 247 -20.29 5.19 -20.76
C ASP A 247 -20.01 4.05 -19.79
N ASP A 248 -19.28 3.03 -20.23
CA ASP A 248 -18.84 1.89 -19.40
C ASP A 248 -17.58 2.19 -18.59
N LEU A 249 -17.00 3.38 -18.71
CA LEU A 249 -15.78 3.86 -18.02
C LEU A 249 -14.52 3.01 -18.28
N THR A 250 -14.51 2.23 -19.37
CA THR A 250 -13.36 1.37 -19.70
C THR A 250 -12.40 2.01 -20.69
N LYS A 251 -12.85 3.02 -21.47
CA LYS A 251 -12.06 3.70 -22.51
C LYS A 251 -12.06 5.20 -22.28
N PHE A 252 -10.91 5.80 -22.41
CA PHE A 252 -10.71 7.25 -22.26
C PHE A 252 -9.37 7.68 -22.90
N LYS A 253 -9.10 8.97 -22.93
CA LYS A 253 -7.83 9.52 -23.42
C LYS A 253 -7.08 10.19 -22.29
N ILE A 254 -5.77 9.95 -22.20
CA ILE A 254 -4.85 10.71 -21.35
C ILE A 254 -3.82 11.38 -22.26
N ASN A 255 -3.74 12.71 -22.21
CA ASN A 255 -2.84 13.52 -23.07
C ASN A 255 -2.90 13.10 -24.56
N GLY A 256 -4.11 12.87 -25.07
CA GLY A 256 -4.36 12.49 -26.47
C GLY A 256 -4.16 11.00 -26.78
N ASN A 257 -3.61 10.21 -25.89
CA ASN A 257 -3.42 8.77 -26.06
C ASN A 257 -4.67 8.00 -25.62
N ASP A 258 -5.14 7.09 -26.46
CA ASP A 258 -6.24 6.19 -26.14
C ASP A 258 -5.79 5.17 -25.07
N ILE A 259 -6.54 5.09 -23.98
CA ILE A 259 -6.31 4.18 -22.85
C ILE A 259 -7.52 3.27 -22.71
N GLU A 260 -7.29 2.00 -22.46
CA GLU A 260 -8.29 1.01 -22.11
C GLU A 260 -7.96 0.39 -20.75
N CYS A 261 -8.91 0.41 -19.82
CA CYS A 261 -8.85 -0.24 -18.52
C CYS A 261 -9.94 -1.32 -18.48
N ASN A 262 -9.59 -2.50 -18.01
CA ASN A 262 -10.53 -3.64 -17.96
C ASN A 262 -11.56 -3.56 -16.81
N ILE A 263 -11.53 -2.49 -16.01
CA ILE A 263 -12.47 -2.27 -14.90
C ILE A 263 -13.15 -0.92 -15.10
N GLY A 264 -14.44 -0.97 -15.38
CA GLY A 264 -15.28 0.21 -15.67
C GLY A 264 -15.76 0.91 -14.40
N ASN A 265 -14.89 1.68 -13.75
CA ASN A 265 -15.19 2.45 -12.55
C ASN A 265 -14.35 3.72 -12.48
N THR A 266 -14.92 4.79 -11.94
CA THR A 266 -14.27 6.11 -11.82
C THR A 266 -12.93 6.04 -11.05
N ALA A 267 -12.85 5.23 -9.99
CA ALA A 267 -11.60 5.07 -9.24
C ALA A 267 -10.46 4.49 -10.09
N PHE A 268 -10.77 3.59 -11.04
CA PHE A 268 -9.77 3.01 -11.92
C PHE A 268 -9.31 3.96 -13.02
N ILE A 269 -10.08 4.98 -13.37
CA ILE A 269 -9.60 6.08 -14.21
C ILE A 269 -8.52 6.87 -13.48
N TYR A 270 -8.71 7.19 -12.18
CA TYR A 270 -7.67 7.85 -11.38
C TYR A 270 -6.44 6.95 -11.18
N ASN A 271 -6.62 5.65 -10.97
CA ASN A 271 -5.51 4.70 -10.88
C ASN A 271 -4.71 4.67 -12.19
N SER A 272 -5.42 4.70 -13.34
CA SER A 272 -4.81 4.75 -14.68
C SER A 272 -4.05 6.06 -14.91
N LEU A 273 -4.62 7.19 -14.49
CA LEU A 273 -3.94 8.50 -14.55
C LEU A 273 -2.64 8.49 -13.74
N ALA A 274 -2.69 8.04 -12.48
CA ALA A 274 -1.49 7.95 -11.64
C ALA A 274 -0.44 7.02 -12.26
N SER A 275 -0.87 5.86 -12.78
CA SER A 275 0.02 4.87 -13.41
C SER A 275 0.62 5.38 -14.71
N TYR A 276 -0.15 6.13 -15.51
CA TYR A 276 0.33 6.79 -16.72
C TYR A 276 1.43 7.80 -16.40
N VAL A 277 1.20 8.70 -15.43
CA VAL A 277 2.18 9.70 -14.98
C VAL A 277 3.47 9.02 -14.50
N ILE A 278 3.36 7.98 -13.69
CA ILE A 278 4.53 7.22 -13.20
C ILE A 278 5.27 6.55 -14.36
N GLY A 279 4.54 5.92 -15.30
CA GLY A 279 5.15 5.32 -16.49
C GLY A 279 5.93 6.34 -17.32
N ASP A 280 5.35 7.53 -17.55
CA ASP A 280 5.98 8.62 -18.28
C ASP A 280 7.24 9.14 -17.56
N LEU A 281 7.16 9.41 -16.25
CA LEU A 281 8.30 9.84 -15.42
C LEU A 281 9.42 8.79 -15.41
N CYS A 282 9.08 7.50 -15.40
CA CYS A 282 10.02 6.38 -15.44
C CYS A 282 10.43 5.99 -16.86
N LYS A 283 10.03 6.77 -17.90
CA LYS A 283 10.42 6.53 -19.29
C LYS A 283 9.98 5.17 -19.84
N VAL A 284 8.82 4.69 -19.42
CA VAL A 284 8.16 3.55 -20.04
C VAL A 284 7.52 4.02 -21.34
N ASP A 285 7.66 3.25 -22.41
CA ASP A 285 7.07 3.59 -23.71
C ASP A 285 5.54 3.57 -23.63
N ILE A 286 4.89 4.44 -24.40
CA ILE A 286 3.44 4.63 -24.34
C ILE A 286 2.64 3.34 -24.56
N ASP A 287 3.08 2.47 -25.47
CA ASP A 287 2.40 1.20 -25.73
C ASP A 287 2.53 0.24 -24.56
N ASN A 288 3.67 0.26 -23.88
CA ASN A 288 3.90 -0.48 -22.65
C ASN A 288 3.05 0.06 -21.49
N ILE A 289 2.90 1.39 -21.37
CA ILE A 289 1.97 2.00 -20.40
C ILE A 289 0.53 1.53 -20.65
N LYS A 290 0.05 1.60 -21.90
CA LYS A 290 -1.27 1.11 -22.30
C LYS A 290 -1.48 -0.36 -21.95
N ASN A 291 -0.50 -1.20 -22.30
CA ASN A 291 -0.53 -2.62 -22.01
C ASN A 291 -0.55 -2.92 -20.50
N GLY A 292 0.24 -2.20 -19.71
CA GLY A 292 0.27 -2.35 -18.26
C GLY A 292 -1.05 -1.99 -17.59
N ILE A 293 -1.72 -0.92 -18.04
CA ILE A 293 -3.05 -0.52 -17.56
C ILE A 293 -4.11 -1.55 -17.99
N LYS A 294 -4.12 -1.95 -19.26
CA LYS A 294 -5.10 -2.90 -19.80
C LYS A 294 -5.02 -4.28 -19.16
N ASN A 295 -3.81 -4.77 -18.90
CA ASN A 295 -3.58 -6.11 -18.35
C ASN A 295 -3.54 -6.13 -16.82
N PHE A 296 -3.81 -5.03 -16.16
CA PHE A 296 -3.88 -4.95 -14.70
C PHE A 296 -4.88 -5.94 -14.14
N LYS A 297 -4.50 -6.59 -13.05
CA LYS A 297 -5.34 -7.54 -12.30
C LYS A 297 -5.45 -7.09 -10.85
N LEU A 298 -6.66 -7.13 -10.33
CA LEU A 298 -6.93 -6.91 -8.92
C LEU A 298 -6.28 -8.00 -8.06
N THR A 299 -5.84 -7.63 -6.88
CA THR A 299 -5.26 -8.53 -5.89
C THR A 299 -6.01 -8.44 -4.56
N GLY A 300 -6.12 -9.58 -3.86
CA GLY A 300 -6.90 -9.69 -2.63
C GLY A 300 -8.42 -9.58 -2.88
N ASN A 301 -9.22 -9.71 -1.84
CA ASN A 301 -10.69 -9.63 -1.90
C ASN A 301 -11.16 -8.18 -2.17
N ARG A 302 -10.79 -7.65 -3.33
CA ARG A 302 -11.12 -6.29 -3.81
C ARG A 302 -11.79 -6.41 -5.17
N LEU A 303 -13.10 -6.17 -5.21
CA LEU A 303 -13.92 -6.29 -6.42
C LEU A 303 -13.68 -7.62 -7.15
N GLU A 304 -13.53 -8.71 -6.41
CA GLU A 304 -13.32 -10.04 -6.98
C GLU A 304 -14.63 -10.61 -7.50
N TYR A 305 -14.67 -10.90 -8.81
CA TYR A 305 -15.84 -11.49 -9.44
C TYR A 305 -15.83 -13.01 -9.28
N LYS A 306 -16.85 -13.55 -8.64
CA LYS A 306 -17.09 -15.00 -8.50
C LYS A 306 -18.44 -15.33 -9.12
N LYS A 307 -18.53 -16.46 -9.82
CA LYS A 307 -19.79 -16.95 -10.39
C LYS A 307 -20.13 -18.29 -9.76
N THR A 308 -21.31 -18.37 -9.20
CA THR A 308 -21.84 -19.63 -8.62
C THR A 308 -22.32 -20.59 -9.72
N SER A 309 -22.54 -21.84 -9.37
CA SER A 309 -23.02 -22.88 -10.31
C SER A 309 -24.41 -22.59 -10.89
N ASP A 310 -25.25 -21.87 -10.15
CA ASP A 310 -26.60 -21.43 -10.56
C ASP A 310 -26.61 -20.07 -11.28
N GLY A 311 -25.42 -19.51 -11.54
CA GLY A 311 -25.25 -18.32 -12.38
C GLY A 311 -25.30 -16.99 -11.64
N VAL A 312 -25.36 -16.98 -10.30
CA VAL A 312 -25.27 -15.75 -9.51
C VAL A 312 -23.86 -15.17 -9.61
N ILE A 313 -23.76 -13.87 -9.87
CA ILE A 313 -22.48 -13.13 -9.83
C ILE A 313 -22.32 -12.53 -8.45
N ILE A 314 -21.21 -12.82 -7.81
CA ILE A 314 -20.79 -12.24 -6.53
C ILE A 314 -19.63 -11.30 -6.80
N ILE A 315 -19.74 -10.05 -6.36
CA ILE A 315 -18.64 -9.07 -6.36
C ILE A 315 -18.15 -8.95 -4.92
N ASP A 316 -17.01 -9.57 -4.64
CA ASP A 316 -16.42 -9.63 -3.31
C ASP A 316 -15.45 -8.43 -3.13
N ASP A 317 -15.85 -7.45 -2.30
CA ASP A 317 -15.05 -6.30 -1.89
C ASP A 317 -14.95 -6.20 -0.36
N THR A 318 -14.76 -7.35 0.29
CA THR A 318 -14.85 -7.51 1.75
C THR A 318 -13.52 -7.24 2.49
N TYR A 319 -12.45 -6.85 1.80
CA TYR A 319 -11.15 -6.62 2.44
C TYR A 319 -11.21 -5.55 3.53
N ASN A 320 -11.84 -4.42 3.26
CA ASN A 320 -12.08 -3.32 4.19
C ASN A 320 -13.20 -2.41 3.68
N ALA A 321 -13.92 -1.75 4.58
CA ALA A 321 -15.02 -0.88 4.24
C ALA A 321 -14.77 0.56 4.71
N SER A 322 -15.12 1.53 3.86
CA SER A 322 -15.23 2.94 4.14
C SER A 322 -16.36 3.53 3.31
N LEU A 323 -16.86 4.71 3.66
CA LEU A 323 -17.89 5.39 2.86
C LEU A 323 -17.50 5.48 1.37
N ASP A 324 -16.25 5.89 1.10
CA ASP A 324 -15.76 6.09 -0.26
C ASP A 324 -15.61 4.76 -1.04
N SER A 325 -15.13 3.69 -0.37
CA SER A 325 -15.01 2.37 -1.02
C SER A 325 -16.39 1.75 -1.30
N ILE A 326 -17.35 1.90 -0.39
CA ILE A 326 -18.73 1.44 -0.59
C ILE A 326 -19.36 2.17 -1.78
N LYS A 327 -19.22 3.51 -1.89
CA LYS A 327 -19.70 4.27 -3.06
C LYS A 327 -19.12 3.74 -4.37
N SER A 328 -17.82 3.46 -4.38
CA SER A 328 -17.14 2.90 -5.55
C SER A 328 -17.69 1.52 -5.93
N SER A 329 -17.89 0.63 -4.97
CA SER A 329 -18.43 -0.72 -5.20
C SER A 329 -19.88 -0.67 -5.68
N LEU A 330 -20.69 0.25 -5.14
CA LEU A 330 -22.06 0.49 -5.58
C LEU A 330 -22.13 1.02 -7.01
N GLU A 331 -21.17 1.84 -7.46
CA GLU A 331 -21.08 2.29 -8.85
C GLU A 331 -20.95 1.10 -9.82
N ILE A 332 -20.13 0.11 -9.46
CA ILE A 332 -19.97 -1.12 -10.24
C ILE A 332 -21.28 -1.94 -10.23
N LEU A 333 -21.83 -2.17 -9.03
CA LEU A 333 -23.04 -2.96 -8.89
C LEU A 333 -24.24 -2.37 -9.68
N ARG A 334 -24.35 -1.04 -9.75
CA ARG A 334 -25.38 -0.35 -10.56
C ARG A 334 -25.29 -0.66 -12.04
N LYS A 335 -24.07 -0.86 -12.56
CA LYS A 335 -23.79 -1.11 -13.99
C LYS A 335 -23.97 -2.58 -14.37
N GLU A 336 -24.02 -3.49 -13.39
CA GLU A 336 -24.20 -4.90 -13.70
C GLU A 336 -25.55 -5.17 -14.36
N ASN A 337 -25.53 -5.93 -15.47
CA ASN A 337 -26.74 -6.32 -16.19
C ASN A 337 -27.39 -7.53 -15.50
N ALA A 338 -28.21 -7.27 -14.48
CA ALA A 338 -28.89 -8.30 -13.68
C ALA A 338 -30.35 -7.94 -13.44
N LYS A 339 -31.22 -8.97 -13.35
CA LYS A 339 -32.64 -8.81 -13.00
C LYS A 339 -32.82 -8.28 -11.58
N ARG A 340 -31.92 -8.63 -10.68
CA ARG A 340 -31.93 -8.22 -9.28
C ARG A 340 -30.51 -7.95 -8.84
N ARG A 341 -30.28 -6.85 -8.12
CA ARG A 341 -29.02 -6.48 -7.51
C ARG A 341 -29.20 -6.44 -6.00
N ILE A 342 -28.25 -6.98 -5.27
CA ILE A 342 -28.28 -7.06 -3.81
C ILE A 342 -26.94 -6.56 -3.30
N ALA A 343 -26.96 -5.60 -2.38
CA ALA A 343 -25.79 -5.19 -1.63
C ALA A 343 -25.84 -5.77 -0.22
N VAL A 344 -24.76 -6.43 0.22
CA VAL A 344 -24.58 -6.89 1.59
C VAL A 344 -23.46 -6.04 2.20
N ILE A 345 -23.78 -5.22 3.19
CA ILE A 345 -22.85 -4.25 3.76
C ILE A 345 -22.77 -4.48 5.26
N GLY A 346 -21.55 -4.61 5.77
CA GLY A 346 -21.26 -4.67 7.19
C GLY A 346 -20.98 -3.29 7.79
N ASP A 347 -20.58 -3.25 9.05
CA ASP A 347 -20.20 -2.04 9.74
C ASP A 347 -18.92 -1.43 9.14
N VAL A 348 -18.87 -0.09 9.13
CA VAL A 348 -17.63 0.66 8.87
C VAL A 348 -16.98 0.98 10.19
N LEU A 349 -15.81 0.41 10.43
CA LEU A 349 -15.06 0.56 11.67
C LEU A 349 -14.20 1.84 11.66
N GLU A 350 -13.60 2.17 12.81
CA GLU A 350 -12.67 3.30 13.00
C GLU A 350 -13.27 4.67 12.67
N THR A 351 -14.58 4.79 12.80
CA THR A 351 -15.34 6.03 12.50
C THR A 351 -15.50 6.96 13.70
N GLY A 352 -15.28 6.48 14.92
CA GLY A 352 -15.40 7.27 16.14
C GLY A 352 -16.78 7.94 16.27
N GLU A 353 -16.79 9.23 16.58
CA GLU A 353 -18.02 10.03 16.72
C GLU A 353 -18.80 10.21 15.41
N TYR A 354 -18.17 10.02 14.25
CA TYR A 354 -18.78 10.10 12.91
C TYR A 354 -19.58 8.83 12.52
N ASN A 355 -19.64 7.82 13.38
CA ASN A 355 -20.25 6.53 13.06
C ASN A 355 -21.68 6.68 12.51
N LYS A 356 -22.56 7.39 13.24
CA LYS A 356 -23.97 7.57 12.81
C LYS A 356 -24.09 8.34 11.50
N GLU A 357 -23.25 9.34 11.28
CA GLU A 357 -23.29 10.16 10.07
C GLU A 357 -22.86 9.33 8.85
N ILE A 358 -21.74 8.62 8.95
CA ILE A 358 -21.20 7.78 7.89
C ILE A 358 -22.20 6.69 7.50
N HIS A 359 -22.79 5.96 8.46
CA HIS A 359 -23.77 4.94 8.16
C HIS A 359 -25.08 5.51 7.58
N ARG A 360 -25.48 6.73 7.98
CA ARG A 360 -26.60 7.44 7.37
C ARG A 360 -26.33 7.81 5.91
N GLU A 361 -25.12 8.27 5.60
CA GLU A 361 -24.71 8.58 4.21
C GLU A 361 -24.67 7.31 3.35
N ILE A 362 -24.18 6.18 3.89
CA ILE A 362 -24.26 4.87 3.21
C ILE A 362 -25.71 4.49 2.92
N GLY A 363 -26.60 4.68 3.90
CA GLY A 363 -28.04 4.43 3.71
C GLY A 363 -28.66 5.27 2.60
N LYS A 364 -28.32 6.55 2.50
CA LYS A 364 -28.77 7.43 1.41
C LYS A 364 -28.23 6.95 0.06
N GLU A 365 -26.97 6.55 0.01
CA GLU A 365 -26.33 6.05 -1.20
C GLU A 365 -26.99 4.76 -1.70
N LEU A 366 -27.35 3.86 -0.79
CA LEU A 366 -28.10 2.63 -1.10
C LEU A 366 -29.49 2.93 -1.66
N LEU A 367 -30.24 3.85 -1.04
CA LEU A 367 -31.56 4.26 -1.51
C LEU A 367 -31.50 4.84 -2.93
N SER A 368 -30.49 5.64 -3.24
CA SER A 368 -30.28 6.22 -4.57
C SER A 368 -29.79 5.19 -5.61
N SER A 369 -29.36 4.01 -5.16
CA SER A 369 -28.73 2.99 -6.02
C SER A 369 -29.71 2.10 -6.78
N ASN A 370 -31.00 2.19 -6.47
CA ASN A 370 -32.06 1.40 -7.14
C ASN A 370 -31.76 -0.12 -7.13
N LEU A 371 -31.36 -0.65 -5.95
CA LEU A 371 -30.97 -2.04 -5.69
C LEU A 371 -32.19 -2.89 -5.29
#